data_e87475aae1e750900c5462177f2c48ec
#
_entry.id   e87475aae1e750900c5462177f2c48ec
#
_cell.length_a   1.000
_cell.length_b   1.000
_cell.length_c   1.000
_cell.angle_alpha   90.00
_cell.angle_beta   90.00
_cell.angle_gamma   90.00
#
_symmetry.space_group_name_H-M   'P 1'
#
loop_
_entity.id
_entity.type
_entity.pdbx_description
1 polymer ?
#
loop_
_entity_poly.entity_id
_entity_poly.type
_entity_poly.pdbx_seq_one_letter_code
_entity_poly.pdbx_strand_id
1 'polypeptide(L)'
;MLDEKQKLNQIISLSQEIARVNDLDILLEHILTVSCQFANADAGSIYIREGNYLKFSYTLNKTMQKRLQPGQKLIYSTFTTPVDNESICGYVAGTGEMLNIPDVYELKDNVTYAFNKSYDNISQYRTKSMLTFPMKNLQGEVIGVLQLINSMREDGNIIPFSKDD
;
A
#
# COMPACT_ATOMS: atom_id res chain seq x y z
N MET A 1 9.97 7.50 -14.17
CA MET A 1 10.17 7.90 -12.75
C MET A 1 10.00 9.41 -12.64
N LEU A 2 9.28 9.90 -11.61
CA LEU A 2 9.09 11.34 -11.41
C LEU A 2 10.39 12.00 -10.95
N ASP A 3 10.69 13.20 -11.45
CA ASP A 3 11.79 14.00 -10.92
C ASP A 3 11.41 14.65 -9.56
N GLU A 4 12.41 15.16 -8.81
CA GLU A 4 12.20 15.74 -7.47
C GLU A 4 11.20 16.90 -7.47
N LYS A 5 11.21 17.73 -8.50
CA LYS A 5 10.29 18.87 -8.64
C LYS A 5 8.85 18.39 -8.87
N GLN A 6 8.69 17.33 -9.67
CA GLN A 6 7.39 16.70 -9.89
C GLN A 6 6.86 16.06 -8.61
N LYS A 7 7.73 15.36 -7.85
CA LYS A 7 7.40 14.80 -6.55
C LYS A 7 6.95 15.89 -5.56
N LEU A 8 7.71 16.96 -5.46
CA LEU A 8 7.37 18.09 -4.57
C LEU A 8 6.02 18.74 -4.94
N ASN A 9 5.79 18.97 -6.23
CA ASN A 9 4.53 19.53 -6.70
C ASN A 9 3.34 18.62 -6.39
N GLN A 10 3.51 17.29 -6.51
CA GLN A 10 2.47 16.33 -6.13
C GLN A 10 2.16 16.36 -4.63
N ILE A 11 3.18 16.46 -3.77
CA ILE A 11 2.99 16.58 -2.33
C ILE A 11 2.21 17.85 -1.99
N ILE A 12 2.56 18.99 -2.60
CA ILE A 12 1.87 20.27 -2.39
C ILE A 12 0.41 20.18 -2.85
N SER A 13 0.17 19.62 -4.04
CA SER A 13 -1.17 19.44 -4.58
C SER A 13 -2.03 18.55 -3.68
N LEU A 14 -1.47 17.40 -3.25
CA LEU A 14 -2.13 16.49 -2.32
C LEU A 14 -2.51 17.18 -1.01
N SER A 15 -1.60 17.96 -0.43
CA SER A 15 -1.86 18.70 0.81
C SER A 15 -3.01 19.69 0.67
N GLN A 16 -3.12 20.36 -0.48
CA GLN A 16 -4.21 21.30 -0.76
C GLN A 16 -5.56 20.59 -0.98
N GLU A 17 -5.55 19.42 -1.60
CA GLU A 17 -6.75 18.62 -1.83
C GLU A 17 -7.28 17.98 -0.57
N ILE A 18 -6.40 17.42 0.28
CA ILE A 18 -6.75 16.90 1.62
C ILE A 18 -7.54 17.94 2.42
N ALA A 19 -7.14 19.20 2.36
CA ALA A 19 -7.81 20.29 3.06
C ALA A 19 -9.22 20.60 2.52
N ARG A 20 -9.59 20.12 1.34
CA ARG A 20 -10.86 20.39 0.66
C ARG A 20 -11.81 19.21 0.62
N VAL A 21 -11.29 17.98 0.78
CA VAL A 21 -12.10 16.76 0.64
C VAL A 21 -12.82 16.44 1.95
N ASN A 22 -14.17 16.41 1.88
CA ASN A 22 -15.03 16.00 2.99
C ASN A 22 -15.46 14.52 2.90
N ASP A 23 -15.08 13.82 1.83
CA ASP A 23 -15.40 12.41 1.60
C ASP A 23 -14.15 11.56 1.84
N LEU A 24 -14.20 10.71 2.85
CA LEU A 24 -13.08 9.86 3.24
C LEU A 24 -12.66 8.90 2.12
N ASP A 25 -13.61 8.36 1.37
CA ASP A 25 -13.32 7.38 0.33
C ASP A 25 -12.53 8.02 -0.83
N ILE A 26 -12.93 9.23 -1.24
CA ILE A 26 -12.21 10.01 -2.25
C ILE A 26 -10.81 10.36 -1.77
N LEU A 27 -10.67 10.73 -0.50
CA LEU A 27 -9.38 11.03 0.10
C LEU A 27 -8.45 9.82 0.11
N LEU A 28 -8.95 8.65 0.52
CA LEU A 28 -8.15 7.42 0.57
C LEU A 28 -7.72 6.98 -0.83
N GLU A 29 -8.63 7.07 -1.83
CA GLU A 29 -8.30 6.82 -3.24
C GLU A 29 -7.16 7.72 -3.72
N HIS A 30 -7.25 9.00 -3.41
CA HIS A 30 -6.27 9.99 -3.83
C HIS A 30 -4.90 9.75 -3.16
N ILE A 31 -4.89 9.54 -1.84
CA ILE A 31 -3.67 9.20 -1.09
C ILE A 31 -2.98 7.98 -1.70
N LEU A 32 -3.71 6.91 -1.94
CA LEU A 32 -3.14 5.69 -2.50
C LEU A 32 -2.59 5.92 -3.91
N THR A 33 -3.34 6.62 -4.76
CA THR A 33 -2.94 6.91 -6.14
C THR A 33 -1.63 7.70 -6.19
N VAL A 34 -1.54 8.78 -5.40
CA VAL A 34 -0.34 9.63 -5.35
C VAL A 34 0.84 8.87 -4.74
N SER A 35 0.61 8.10 -3.68
CA SER A 35 1.67 7.28 -3.06
C SER A 35 2.24 6.24 -4.04
N CYS A 36 1.37 5.55 -4.80
CA CYS A 36 1.81 4.62 -5.84
C CYS A 36 2.57 5.31 -6.98
N GLN A 37 2.20 6.54 -7.34
CA GLN A 37 2.93 7.31 -8.35
C GLN A 37 4.29 7.77 -7.84
N PHE A 38 4.35 8.25 -6.60
CA PHE A 38 5.56 8.76 -5.96
C PHE A 38 6.63 7.68 -5.85
N ALA A 39 6.27 6.50 -5.34
CA ALA A 39 7.16 5.36 -5.14
C ALA A 39 7.27 4.45 -6.38
N ASN A 40 6.66 4.83 -7.50
CA ASN A 40 6.55 4.02 -8.72
C ASN A 40 6.03 2.60 -8.46
N ALA A 41 5.09 2.45 -7.53
CA ALA A 41 4.48 1.18 -7.19
C ALA A 41 3.43 0.76 -8.23
N ASP A 42 3.37 -0.54 -8.56
CA ASP A 42 2.35 -1.11 -9.46
C ASP A 42 1.01 -1.30 -8.76
N ALA A 43 1.05 -1.62 -7.47
CA ALA A 43 -0.15 -1.83 -6.68
C ALA A 43 -0.01 -1.25 -5.27
N GLY A 44 -1.13 -1.12 -4.57
CA GLY A 44 -1.16 -0.71 -3.19
C GLY A 44 -2.53 -0.89 -2.55
N SER A 45 -2.56 -0.80 -1.23
CA SER A 45 -3.77 -0.96 -0.43
C SER A 45 -3.74 -0.05 0.80
N ILE A 46 -4.92 0.42 1.20
CA ILE A 46 -5.11 1.12 2.47
C ILE A 46 -6.03 0.29 3.35
N TYR A 47 -5.63 0.18 4.60
CA TYR A 47 -6.40 -0.44 5.68
C TYR A 47 -6.69 0.59 6.74
N ILE A 48 -7.93 0.67 7.21
CA ILE A 48 -8.34 1.50 8.34
C ILE A 48 -8.43 0.62 9.59
N ARG A 49 -7.87 1.10 10.69
CA ARG A 49 -7.88 0.37 11.95
C ARG A 49 -9.19 0.57 12.69
N GLU A 50 -9.84 -0.53 13.03
CA GLU A 50 -11.03 -0.58 13.87
C GLU A 50 -10.73 -1.48 15.09
N GLY A 51 -10.28 -0.88 16.18
CA GLY A 51 -9.85 -1.61 17.38
C GLY A 51 -8.66 -2.54 17.12
N ASN A 52 -8.85 -3.84 17.26
CA ASN A 52 -7.84 -4.87 17.02
C ASN A 52 -7.89 -5.48 15.62
N TYR A 53 -8.57 -4.85 14.69
CA TYR A 53 -8.68 -5.28 13.30
C TYR A 53 -8.34 -4.15 12.35
N LEU A 54 -7.84 -4.54 11.19
CA LEU A 54 -7.67 -3.69 10.02
C LEU A 54 -8.76 -4.04 9.01
N LYS A 55 -9.54 -3.05 8.59
CA LYS A 55 -10.51 -3.18 7.52
C LYS A 55 -9.86 -2.76 6.21
N PHE A 56 -9.84 -3.65 5.24
CA PHE A 56 -9.42 -3.35 3.87
C PHE A 56 -10.37 -2.32 3.26
N SER A 57 -9.87 -1.14 2.96
CA SER A 57 -10.72 0.00 2.63
C SER A 57 -10.57 0.46 1.19
N TYR A 58 -9.34 0.47 0.67
CA TYR A 58 -9.10 0.86 -0.70
C TYR A 58 -7.90 0.11 -1.30
N THR A 59 -7.95 -0.14 -2.60
CA THR A 59 -6.85 -0.79 -3.32
C THR A 59 -6.72 -0.29 -4.75
N LEU A 60 -5.50 -0.35 -5.27
CA LEU A 60 -5.14 -0.06 -6.65
C LEU A 60 -4.19 -1.16 -7.13
N ASN A 61 -4.38 -1.62 -8.36
CA ASN A 61 -3.44 -2.54 -9.01
C ASN A 61 -3.45 -2.28 -10.53
N LYS A 62 -2.40 -1.63 -11.01
CA LYS A 62 -2.29 -1.18 -12.40
C LYS A 62 -2.18 -2.36 -13.37
N THR A 63 -1.41 -3.39 -13.00
CA THR A 63 -1.23 -4.60 -13.82
C THR A 63 -2.55 -5.38 -13.95
N MET A 64 -3.26 -5.59 -12.84
CA MET A 64 -4.56 -6.28 -12.89
C MET A 64 -5.61 -5.46 -13.61
N GLN A 65 -5.63 -4.13 -13.43
CA GLN A 65 -6.55 -3.25 -14.15
C GLN A 65 -6.35 -3.32 -15.67
N LYS A 66 -5.12 -3.47 -16.16
CA LYS A 66 -4.81 -3.63 -17.58
C LYS A 66 -5.30 -4.97 -18.18
N ARG A 67 -5.54 -5.99 -17.34
CA ARG A 67 -6.08 -7.29 -17.78
C ARG A 67 -7.59 -7.25 -18.00
N LEU A 68 -8.27 -6.20 -17.53
CA LEU A 68 -9.70 -6.02 -17.71
C LEU A 68 -10.02 -5.38 -19.06
N GLN A 69 -11.25 -5.58 -19.52
CA GLN A 69 -11.77 -4.89 -20.71
C GLN A 69 -11.92 -3.37 -20.46
N PRO A 70 -11.83 -2.54 -21.49
CA PRO A 70 -12.04 -1.10 -21.34
C PRO A 70 -13.36 -0.79 -20.64
N GLY A 71 -13.32 0.10 -19.63
CA GLY A 71 -14.49 0.48 -18.84
C GLY A 71 -14.81 -0.42 -17.65
N GLN A 72 -14.16 -1.58 -17.51
CA GLN A 72 -14.27 -2.39 -16.31
C GLN A 72 -13.32 -1.90 -15.22
N LYS A 73 -13.76 -1.99 -13.95
CA LYS A 73 -12.94 -1.71 -12.77
C LYS A 73 -12.75 -2.98 -11.96
N LEU A 74 -11.57 -3.10 -11.33
CA LEU A 74 -11.33 -4.15 -10.35
C LEU A 74 -12.32 -4.02 -9.19
N ILE A 75 -13.00 -5.12 -8.88
CA ILE A 75 -13.88 -5.21 -7.71
C ILE A 75 -13.13 -6.00 -6.65
N TYR A 76 -12.96 -5.41 -5.48
CA TYR A 76 -12.32 -6.04 -4.35
C TYR A 76 -13.36 -6.31 -3.26
N SER A 77 -13.33 -7.52 -2.72
CA SER A 77 -14.11 -7.83 -1.53
C SER A 77 -13.49 -7.14 -0.32
N THR A 78 -14.31 -6.47 0.46
CA THR A 78 -13.88 -5.96 1.77
C THR A 78 -13.64 -7.15 2.70
N PHE A 79 -12.51 -7.14 3.39
CA PHE A 79 -12.17 -8.13 4.41
C PHE A 79 -11.52 -7.44 5.60
N THR A 80 -11.46 -8.13 6.71
CA THR A 80 -10.73 -7.67 7.90
C THR A 80 -9.57 -8.61 8.17
N THR A 81 -8.48 -8.06 8.69
CA THR A 81 -7.33 -8.82 9.18
C THR A 81 -7.00 -8.39 10.61
N PRO A 82 -6.61 -9.32 11.51
CA PRO A 82 -6.25 -8.97 12.87
C PRO A 82 -5.00 -8.08 12.92
N VAL A 83 -4.91 -7.27 13.99
CA VAL A 83 -3.68 -6.57 14.36
C VAL A 83 -2.82 -7.54 15.17
N ASP A 84 -2.05 -8.35 14.47
CA ASP A 84 -1.17 -9.39 15.01
C ASP A 84 0.05 -9.60 14.09
N ASN A 85 0.82 -10.64 14.35
CA ASN A 85 2.02 -10.96 13.58
C ASN A 85 1.78 -11.95 12.42
N GLU A 86 0.55 -12.38 12.17
CA GLU A 86 0.20 -13.31 11.10
C GLU A 86 0.17 -12.64 9.71
N SER A 87 0.28 -11.29 9.69
CA SER A 87 0.39 -10.52 8.45
C SER A 87 1.33 -9.33 8.60
N ILE A 88 1.88 -8.86 7.47
CA ILE A 88 2.75 -7.67 7.43
C ILE A 88 1.96 -6.42 7.86
N CYS A 89 0.74 -6.23 7.36
CA CYS A 89 -0.08 -5.08 7.74
C CYS A 89 -0.51 -5.13 9.22
N GLY A 90 -0.84 -6.30 9.75
CA GLY A 90 -1.16 -6.51 11.17
C GLY A 90 0.02 -6.17 12.08
N TYR A 91 1.21 -6.64 11.73
CA TYR A 91 2.45 -6.30 12.44
C TYR A 91 2.73 -4.80 12.46
N VAL A 92 2.66 -4.13 11.29
CA VAL A 92 2.88 -2.68 11.17
C VAL A 92 1.84 -1.90 11.98
N ALA A 93 0.58 -2.35 11.98
CA ALA A 93 -0.47 -1.74 12.79
C ALA A 93 -0.25 -1.90 14.29
N GLY A 94 0.30 -3.03 14.72
CA GLY A 94 0.56 -3.34 16.13
C GLY A 94 1.79 -2.64 16.67
N THR A 95 2.88 -2.60 15.88
CA THR A 95 4.16 -2.02 16.30
C THR A 95 4.29 -0.53 15.99
N GLY A 96 3.61 -0.05 14.97
CA GLY A 96 3.80 1.30 14.45
C GLY A 96 5.13 1.51 13.71
N GLU A 97 5.80 0.42 13.33
CA GLU A 97 7.06 0.42 12.58
C GLU A 97 6.82 0.27 11.09
N MET A 98 7.53 1.02 10.26
CA MET A 98 7.54 0.88 8.82
C MET A 98 8.37 -0.35 8.41
N LEU A 99 7.91 -1.09 7.40
CA LEU A 99 8.65 -2.19 6.81
C LEU A 99 8.92 -1.93 5.32
N ASN A 100 10.19 -2.09 4.91
CA ASN A 100 10.62 -2.14 3.51
C ASN A 100 11.18 -3.53 3.22
N ILE A 101 10.45 -4.33 2.47
CA ILE A 101 10.75 -5.75 2.21
C ILE A 101 11.09 -5.91 0.72
N PRO A 102 12.33 -6.30 0.38
CA PRO A 102 12.75 -6.48 -1.01
C PRO A 102 12.03 -7.62 -1.74
N ASP A 103 11.75 -8.72 -1.05
CA ASP A 103 10.95 -9.84 -1.56
C ASP A 103 10.20 -10.53 -0.41
N VAL A 104 8.87 -10.49 -0.45
CA VAL A 104 8.01 -11.08 0.59
C VAL A 104 8.02 -12.61 0.60
N TYR A 105 8.55 -13.25 -0.45
CA TYR A 105 8.72 -14.70 -0.51
C TYR A 105 10.07 -15.16 0.07
N GLU A 106 10.99 -14.22 0.29
CA GLU A 106 12.34 -14.45 0.82
C GLU A 106 12.50 -13.87 2.24
N LEU A 107 11.42 -13.89 3.03
CA LEU A 107 11.48 -13.47 4.42
C LEU A 107 12.45 -14.36 5.20
N LYS A 108 13.28 -13.73 6.05
CA LYS A 108 14.22 -14.46 6.91
C LYS A 108 13.46 -15.19 8.03
N ASP A 109 14.00 -16.33 8.46
CA ASP A 109 13.40 -17.16 9.53
C ASP A 109 13.27 -16.45 10.89
N ASN A 110 14.02 -15.36 11.09
CA ASN A 110 14.03 -14.60 12.35
C ASN A 110 13.10 -13.41 12.39
N VAL A 111 12.30 -13.16 11.34
CA VAL A 111 11.26 -12.11 11.39
C VAL A 111 10.05 -12.60 12.17
N THR A 112 9.35 -11.65 12.80
CA THR A 112 8.19 -11.93 13.67
C THR A 112 6.85 -11.71 12.96
N TYR A 113 6.85 -11.47 11.66
CA TYR A 113 5.65 -11.31 10.84
C TYR A 113 5.64 -12.31 9.69
N ALA A 114 4.47 -12.54 9.10
CA ALA A 114 4.28 -13.49 8.01
C ALA A 114 3.70 -12.82 6.76
N PHE A 115 3.93 -13.45 5.60
CA PHE A 115 3.29 -13.07 4.34
C PHE A 115 2.33 -14.17 3.89
N ASN A 116 1.07 -13.81 3.72
CA ASN A 116 0.03 -14.75 3.26
C ASN A 116 0.00 -14.81 1.72
N LYS A 117 0.48 -15.93 1.17
CA LYS A 117 0.55 -16.17 -0.29
C LYS A 117 -0.81 -16.47 -0.94
N SER A 118 -1.86 -16.71 -0.16
CA SER A 118 -3.16 -17.11 -0.71
C SER A 118 -3.75 -16.05 -1.63
N TYR A 119 -3.53 -14.78 -1.33
CA TYR A 119 -3.99 -13.67 -2.15
C TYR A 119 -3.35 -13.65 -3.54
N ASP A 120 -2.04 -13.85 -3.61
CA ASP A 120 -1.29 -13.95 -4.87
C ASP A 120 -1.78 -15.13 -5.71
N ASN A 121 -2.08 -16.28 -5.07
CA ASN A 121 -2.57 -17.47 -5.74
C ASN A 121 -3.97 -17.27 -6.35
N ILE A 122 -4.86 -16.57 -5.64
CA ILE A 122 -6.22 -16.27 -6.10
C ILE A 122 -6.19 -15.23 -7.24
N SER A 123 -5.44 -14.16 -7.05
CA SER A 123 -5.39 -13.04 -7.99
C SER A 123 -4.51 -13.30 -9.21
N GLN A 124 -3.64 -14.33 -9.17
CA GLN A 124 -2.60 -14.56 -10.16
C GLN A 124 -1.71 -13.31 -10.37
N TYR A 125 -1.49 -12.58 -9.28
CA TYR A 125 -0.62 -11.42 -9.20
C TYR A 125 0.48 -11.69 -8.17
N ARG A 126 1.74 -11.70 -8.61
CA ARG A 126 2.86 -11.97 -7.73
C ARG A 126 3.29 -10.71 -6.99
N THR A 127 3.11 -10.69 -5.69
CA THR A 127 3.73 -9.71 -4.81
C THR A 127 5.21 -10.03 -4.63
N LYS A 128 6.09 -9.05 -4.84
CA LYS A 128 7.52 -9.19 -4.62
C LYS A 128 8.01 -8.15 -3.62
N SER A 129 8.32 -6.94 -4.04
CA SER A 129 8.72 -5.87 -3.13
C SER A 129 7.51 -5.24 -2.45
N MET A 130 7.67 -4.90 -1.17
CA MET A 130 6.58 -4.32 -0.37
C MET A 130 7.12 -3.26 0.57
N LEU A 131 6.47 -2.10 0.58
CA LEU A 131 6.73 -1.01 1.49
C LEU A 131 5.45 -0.72 2.26
N THR A 132 5.49 -0.86 3.59
CA THR A 132 4.30 -0.78 4.44
C THR A 132 4.49 0.26 5.53
N PHE A 133 3.58 1.23 5.60
CA PHE A 133 3.62 2.36 6.54
C PHE A 133 2.48 2.32 7.53
N PRO A 134 2.73 2.64 8.83
CA PRO A 134 1.67 2.97 9.75
C PRO A 134 1.15 4.39 9.45
N MET A 135 -0.15 4.54 9.29
CA MET A 135 -0.81 5.85 9.29
C MET A 135 -1.12 6.23 10.74
N LYS A 136 -0.59 7.37 11.19
CA LYS A 136 -0.71 7.82 12.58
C LYS A 136 -1.49 9.12 12.68
N ASN A 137 -2.29 9.25 13.75
CA ASN A 137 -2.92 10.52 14.11
C ASN A 137 -1.93 11.46 14.80
N LEU A 138 -2.37 12.66 15.16
CA LEU A 138 -1.55 13.67 15.84
C LEU A 138 -1.02 13.21 17.22
N GLN A 139 -1.66 12.22 17.84
CA GLN A 139 -1.26 11.64 19.13
C GLN A 139 -0.24 10.51 18.95
N GLY A 140 0.09 10.14 17.70
CA GLY A 140 1.01 9.06 17.35
C GLY A 140 0.37 7.67 17.35
N GLU A 141 -0.94 7.58 17.51
CA GLU A 141 -1.67 6.30 17.45
C GLU A 141 -1.84 5.83 16.02
N VAL A 142 -1.66 4.54 15.78
CA VAL A 142 -1.86 3.95 14.45
C VAL A 142 -3.35 3.84 14.16
N ILE A 143 -3.83 4.60 13.18
CA ILE A 143 -5.22 4.63 12.72
C ILE A 143 -5.45 3.84 11.43
N GLY A 144 -4.38 3.35 10.82
CA GLY A 144 -4.43 2.54 9.60
C GLY A 144 -3.06 2.16 9.09
N VAL A 145 -3.04 1.50 7.95
CA VAL A 145 -1.82 1.05 7.28
C VAL A 145 -1.93 1.33 5.77
N LEU A 146 -0.87 1.89 5.20
CA LEU A 146 -0.68 2.02 3.76
C LEU A 146 0.35 0.98 3.31
N GLN A 147 -0.01 0.17 2.32
CA GLN A 147 0.87 -0.81 1.67
C GLN A 147 1.11 -0.44 0.22
N LEU A 148 2.37 -0.31 -0.18
CA LEU A 148 2.80 -0.17 -1.58
C LEU A 148 3.46 -1.48 -2.03
N ILE A 149 3.13 -1.93 -3.24
CA ILE A 149 3.49 -3.26 -3.72
C ILE A 149 4.13 -3.13 -5.10
N ASN A 150 5.27 -3.81 -5.28
CA ASN A 150 6.01 -3.93 -6.52
C ASN A 150 6.46 -2.58 -7.09
N SER A 151 7.57 -2.06 -6.59
CA SER A 151 8.23 -0.91 -7.22
C SER A 151 8.71 -1.31 -8.62
N MET A 152 8.37 -0.50 -9.62
CA MET A 152 8.59 -0.81 -11.04
C MET A 152 9.71 0.04 -11.61
N ARG A 153 10.66 -0.61 -12.29
CA ARG A 153 11.58 0.09 -13.18
C ARG A 153 10.92 0.41 -14.52
N GLU A 154 11.49 1.34 -15.27
CA GLU A 154 10.98 1.73 -16.60
C GLU A 154 10.92 0.57 -17.60
N ASP A 155 11.80 -0.41 -17.46
CA ASP A 155 11.82 -1.64 -18.27
C ASP A 155 10.74 -2.67 -17.87
N GLY A 156 9.91 -2.35 -16.88
CA GLY A 156 8.84 -3.23 -16.38
C GLY A 156 9.30 -4.26 -15.34
N ASN A 157 10.57 -4.25 -14.94
CA ASN A 157 11.05 -5.15 -13.90
C ASN A 157 10.69 -4.66 -12.51
N ILE A 158 10.29 -5.59 -11.63
CA ILE A 158 10.04 -5.30 -10.22
C ILE A 158 11.38 -5.22 -9.49
N ILE A 159 11.57 -4.12 -8.77
CA ILE A 159 12.75 -3.83 -7.95
C ILE A 159 12.34 -3.60 -6.49
N PRO A 160 13.26 -3.70 -5.53
CA PRO A 160 13.02 -3.22 -4.16
C PRO A 160 12.69 -1.73 -4.14
N PHE A 161 11.88 -1.29 -3.17
CA PHE A 161 11.71 0.13 -2.89
C PHE A 161 13.02 0.72 -2.39
N SER A 162 13.33 1.94 -2.80
CA SER A 162 14.52 2.65 -2.32
C SER A 162 14.30 3.18 -0.90
N LYS A 163 15.36 3.68 -0.26
CA LYS A 163 15.22 4.34 1.05
C LYS A 163 14.61 5.74 0.95
N ASP A 164 14.57 6.27 -0.28
CA ASP A 164 14.08 7.62 -0.57
C ASP A 164 12.61 7.59 -1.08
N ASP A 165 12.01 6.39 -1.20
CA ASP A 165 10.58 6.18 -1.46
C ASP A 165 9.77 6.27 -0.17
#